data_bee2e71c1231b7cf380c96abe2424a30
#
_entry.id   bee2e71c1231b7cf380c96abe2424a30
#
_cell.length_a   1.000
_cell.length_b   1.000
_cell.length_c   1.000
_cell.angle_alpha   90.00
_cell.angle_beta   90.00
_cell.angle_gamma   90.00
#
_symmetry.space_group_name_H-M   'P 1'
#
loop_
_entity.id
_entity.type
_entity.pdbx_description
1 polymer ?
#
loop_
_entity_poly.entity_id
_entity_poly.type
_entity_poly.pdbx_seq_one_letter_code
_entity_poly.pdbx_strand_id
1 'polypeptide(L)' 'MAKVGDIVIYEDQLTLKSEFGIIIKTAHIVGSVNSDEIGETLYFVSTDIINRSDLKTNIIYKNQIIEIYSKTN' A
#
# COMPACT_ATOMS: atom_id res chain seq x y z
N MET A 1 8.38 9.04 -1.66
CA MET A 1 8.10 7.85 -0.84
C MET A 1 6.66 7.90 -0.34
N ALA A 2 5.94 6.81 -0.50
CA ALA A 2 4.54 6.75 -0.07
C ALA A 2 4.43 6.72 1.46
N LYS A 3 3.43 7.37 1.98
CA LYS A 3 3.22 7.47 3.43
C LYS A 3 1.73 7.44 3.75
N VAL A 4 1.41 7.27 5.02
CA VAL A 4 0.02 7.26 5.49
C VAL A 4 -0.67 8.56 5.06
N GLY A 5 -1.87 8.41 4.49
CA GLY A 5 -2.66 9.51 3.96
C GLY A 5 -2.51 9.72 2.47
N ASP A 6 -1.51 9.13 1.84
CA ASP A 6 -1.35 9.23 0.40
C ASP A 6 -2.34 8.32 -0.31
N ILE A 7 -2.84 8.79 -1.45
CA ILE A 7 -3.65 7.97 -2.34
C ILE A 7 -2.70 7.35 -3.36
N VAL A 8 -2.83 6.06 -3.58
CA VAL A 8 -1.98 5.32 -4.52
C VAL A 8 -2.84 4.58 -5.54
N ILE A 9 -2.28 4.45 -6.74
CA ILE A 9 -2.78 3.53 -7.74
C ILE A 9 -1.82 2.37 -7.75
N TYR A 10 -2.33 1.17 -7.62
CA TYR A 10 -1.50 -0.04 -7.53
C TYR A 10 -2.11 -1.16 -8.37
N GLU A 11 -1.27 -2.14 -8.71
CA GLU A 11 -1.71 -3.32 -9.42
C GLU A 11 -2.00 -4.43 -8.43
N ASP A 12 -3.23 -4.96 -8.48
CA ASP A 12 -3.61 -6.13 -7.71
C ASP A 12 -2.98 -7.36 -8.37
N GLN A 13 -2.19 -8.11 -7.63
CA GLN A 13 -1.46 -9.25 -8.19
C GLN A 13 -2.34 -10.44 -8.52
N LEU A 14 -3.51 -10.54 -7.91
CA LEU A 14 -4.43 -11.64 -8.20
C LEU A 14 -5.25 -11.37 -9.46
N THR A 15 -5.72 -10.15 -9.62
CA THR A 15 -6.59 -9.79 -10.75
C THR A 15 -5.84 -9.13 -11.89
N LEU A 16 -4.62 -8.65 -11.64
CA LEU A 16 -3.78 -7.88 -12.56
C LEU A 16 -4.45 -6.58 -13.00
N LYS A 17 -5.41 -6.10 -12.24
CA LYS A 17 -6.09 -4.84 -12.50
C LYS A 17 -5.50 -3.74 -11.64
N SER A 18 -5.54 -2.51 -12.17
CA SER A 18 -5.17 -1.34 -11.41
C SER A 18 -6.32 -0.96 -10.48
N GLU A 19 -5.96 -0.68 -9.25
CA GLU A 19 -6.89 -0.21 -8.24
C GLU A 19 -6.31 1.00 -7.53
N PHE A 20 -7.14 1.76 -6.85
CA PHE A 20 -6.67 2.88 -6.08
C PHE A 20 -7.24 2.83 -4.66
N GLY A 21 -6.52 3.44 -3.75
CA GLY A 21 -6.91 3.49 -2.35
C GLY A 21 -6.03 4.45 -1.58
N ILE A 22 -6.31 4.56 -0.30
CA ILE A 22 -5.55 5.43 0.60
C ILE A 22 -4.72 4.59 1.56
N ILE A 23 -3.48 4.96 1.76
CA ILE A 23 -2.61 4.27 2.70
C ILE A 23 -3.06 4.62 4.12
N ILE A 24 -3.45 3.62 4.89
CA ILE A 24 -3.90 3.80 6.27
C ILE A 24 -2.85 3.37 7.29
N LYS A 25 -1.88 2.55 6.86
CA LYS A 25 -0.84 2.06 7.75
C LYS A 25 0.35 1.61 6.92
N THR A 26 1.53 1.70 7.50
CA THR A 26 2.75 1.11 6.93
C THR A 26 3.38 0.19 7.96
N ALA A 27 4.10 -0.82 7.47
CA ALA A 27 4.85 -1.73 8.33
C ALA A 27 6.11 -2.16 7.59
N HIS A 28 7.15 -2.49 8.35
CA HIS A 28 8.39 -2.99 7.79
C HIS A 28 8.52 -4.47 8.08
N ILE A 29 9.01 -5.22 7.09
CA ILE A 29 9.27 -6.64 7.27
C ILE A 29 10.57 -6.78 8.06
N VAL A 30 10.49 -7.49 9.18
CA VAL A 30 11.65 -7.84 10.01
C VAL A 30 11.60 -9.34 10.31
N GLY A 31 12.76 -9.96 10.39
CA GLY A 31 12.83 -11.38 10.75
C GLY A 31 12.33 -12.35 9.71
N SER A 32 12.28 -11.93 8.45
CA SER A 32 11.93 -12.83 7.34
C SER A 32 13.01 -13.88 7.15
N VAL A 33 12.60 -15.10 6.75
CA VAL A 33 13.54 -16.15 6.36
C VAL A 33 14.19 -15.84 5.00
N ASN A 34 13.58 -14.97 4.22
CA ASN A 34 14.10 -14.52 2.94
C ASN A 34 14.78 -13.18 3.13
N SER A 35 16.12 -13.16 3.04
CA SER A 35 16.90 -11.96 3.30
C SER A 35 16.55 -10.80 2.36
N ASP A 36 16.05 -11.10 1.15
CA ASP A 36 15.69 -10.06 0.19
C ASP A 36 14.45 -9.28 0.62
N GLU A 37 13.66 -9.82 1.52
CA GLU A 37 12.45 -9.16 2.03
C GLU A 37 12.71 -8.31 3.26
N ILE A 38 13.85 -8.49 3.93
CA ILE A 38 14.16 -7.73 5.14
C ILE A 38 14.31 -6.25 4.78
N GLY A 39 13.60 -5.39 5.50
CA GLY A 39 13.59 -3.96 5.25
C GLY A 39 12.55 -3.49 4.24
N GLU A 40 11.84 -4.40 3.58
CA GLU A 40 10.74 -4.04 2.71
C GLU A 40 9.62 -3.36 3.49
N THR A 41 8.99 -2.40 2.88
CA THR A 41 7.83 -1.74 3.46
C THR A 41 6.55 -2.33 2.89
N LEU A 42 5.63 -2.68 3.78
CA LEU A 42 4.29 -3.08 3.41
C LEU A 42 3.36 -1.89 3.58
N TYR A 43 2.45 -1.72 2.64
CA TYR A 43 1.46 -0.68 2.69
C TYR A 43 0.08 -1.29 2.85
N PHE A 44 -0.64 -0.83 3.85
CA PHE A 44 -2.03 -1.21 4.08
C PHE A 44 -2.88 -0.14 3.43
N VAL A 45 -3.57 -0.51 2.35
CA VAL A 45 -4.30 0.43 1.49
C VAL A 45 -5.79 0.11 1.58
N SER A 46 -6.56 1.09 2.04
CA SER A 46 -8.02 0.96 2.06
C SER A 46 -8.59 1.41 0.72
N THR A 47 -9.44 0.58 0.13
CA THR A 47 -10.17 0.97 -1.08
C THR A 47 -11.33 1.91 -0.77
N ASP A 48 -11.70 2.03 0.50
CA ASP A 48 -12.69 3.01 0.95
C ASP A 48 -11.96 4.29 1.35
N ILE A 49 -11.76 5.17 0.38
CA ILE A 49 -10.98 6.40 0.59
C ILE A 49 -11.66 7.34 1.56
N ILE A 50 -12.97 7.40 1.56
CA ILE A 50 -13.73 8.34 2.38
C ILE A 50 -13.70 7.94 3.85
N ASN A 51 -14.04 6.69 4.14
CA ASN A 51 -14.12 6.21 5.52
C ASN A 51 -12.84 5.55 6.00
N ARG A 52 -11.91 5.24 5.10
CA ARG A 52 -10.65 4.57 5.40
C ARG A 52 -10.88 3.26 6.15
N SER A 53 -11.89 2.51 5.72
CA SER A 53 -12.31 1.28 6.40
C SER A 53 -11.24 0.19 6.36
N ASP A 54 -10.94 -0.38 7.52
CA ASP A 54 -10.02 -1.51 7.63
C ASP A 54 -10.57 -2.76 6.95
N LEU A 55 -11.88 -2.85 6.81
CA LEU A 55 -12.52 -4.03 6.21
C LEU A 55 -12.25 -4.15 4.71
N LYS A 56 -11.82 -3.06 4.09
CA LYS A 56 -11.52 -3.01 2.66
C LYS A 56 -10.05 -2.75 2.41
N THR A 57 -9.19 -3.31 3.24
CA THR A 57 -7.76 -3.09 3.19
C THR A 57 -7.06 -4.20 2.42
N ASN A 58 -6.21 -3.80 1.51
CA ASN A 58 -5.27 -4.68 0.82
C ASN A 58 -3.86 -4.36 1.31
N ILE A 59 -3.04 -5.40 1.42
CA ILE A 59 -1.64 -5.25 1.78
C ILE A 59 -0.83 -5.36 0.50
N ILE A 60 -0.06 -4.33 0.20
CA ILE A 60 0.73 -4.27 -1.04
C ILE A 60 2.19 -3.96 -0.75
N TYR A 61 3.04 -4.35 -1.70
CA TYR A 61 4.46 -4.01 -1.69
C TYR A 61 4.69 -2.75 -2.52
N LYS A 62 5.81 -2.11 -2.27
CA LYS A 62 6.22 -0.90 -2.99
C LYS A 62 6.19 -1.09 -4.50
N ASN A 63 6.64 -2.25 -4.99
CA ASN A 63 6.72 -2.51 -6.43
C ASN A 63 5.36 -2.66 -7.11
N GLN A 64 4.28 -2.78 -6.35
CA GLN A 64 2.93 -2.80 -6.90
C GLN A 64 2.38 -1.40 -7.14
N ILE A 65 2.99 -0.39 -6.56
CA ILE A 65 2.51 1.00 -6.68
C ILE A 65 2.90 1.56 -8.03
N ILE A 66 1.90 2.03 -8.76
CA ILE A 66 2.06 2.64 -10.09
C ILE A 66 2.22 4.15 -9.96
N GLU A 67 1.34 4.77 -9.17
CA GLU A 67 1.35 6.22 -8.95
C GLU A 67 1.04 6.55 -7.51
N ILE A 68 1.56 7.67 -7.05
CA ILE A 68 1.33 8.18 -5.69
C ILE A 68 0.81 9.60 -5.80
N TYR A 69 -0.30 9.86 -5.13
CA TYR A 69 -0.87 11.20 -5.01
C TYR A 69 -0.75 11.62 -3.56
N SER A 70 0.22 12.45 -3.28
CA SER A 70 0.44 12.96 -1.94
C SER A 70 -0.45 14.15 -1.67
N LYS A 71 -0.95 14.22 -0.45
CA LYS A 71 -1.69 15.41 -0.03
C LYS A 71 -0.70 16.55 0.15
N THR A 72 -0.84 17.57 -0.66
CA THR A 72 -0.03 18.78 -0.53
C THR A 72 -0.79 19.84 0.26
N ASN A 73 -0.06 20.55 1.06
CA ASN A 73 -0.63 21.67 1.82
C ASN A 73 -0.08 22.98 1.32
#